data_a496d60443ac4314fbfd38b99114eb3b
#
_entry.id   a496d60443ac4314fbfd38b99114eb3b
#
_cell.length_a   1.000
_cell.length_b   1.000
_cell.length_c   1.000
_cell.angle_alpha   90.00
_cell.angle_beta   90.00
_cell.angle_gamma   90.00
#
_symmetry.space_group_name_H-M   'P 1'
#
loop_
_entity.id
_entity.type
_entity.pdbx_description
1 polymer ?
#
loop_
_entity_poly.entity_id
_entity_poly.type
_entity_poly.pdbx_seq_one_letter_code
_entity_poly.pdbx_strand_id
1 'polypeptide(L)'
;MQQTVTYGAKWKQFLTIFTPIVITQLTLFSMTFFDTTMSGNYSNQALAGVAIGSSFWAPVNAAFSGLLMAITPIIAQLIGAKKEKQVKNTVHNGLYIALFLAFILILINFLVVPTILTHMPVTAEVAGIARHFLNGICIGIPAFFISAILRSFIDSLGLTRVTMLITLCTVPFNIFLNYCFIFGNFGFPEMGGAGSGYATGITYWLVVLVSVILIQTQTRLRKFGIFKGLTALRFSKIKEIIGIGVPNGLTILFETSIFSAVTILMEAFGTETIAAHQSANSVCTLLYAFPLSVASTLTILGGYETGAKRLKDAKQYRHIGMAAAIFIGCVNGAILFFFRDIIAGFYTNDPALSNLIMHFLVYAILFQFADAVLSPVLGALRGYKDVTVTSIVAFISYWLIGLPVGYGLSFTNLGPFGYWIGLSTGLFVAAFILSIRVRKTEQKLSFNTKDAEISS
;
A
#
# COMPACT_ATOMS: atom_id res chain seq x y z
N MET A 1 -1.51 -15.82 -17.01
CA MET A 1 -1.38 -14.73 -18.01
C MET A 1 -1.12 -15.34 -19.38
N GLN A 2 -1.52 -14.68 -20.44
CA GLN A 2 -1.28 -15.12 -21.83
C GLN A 2 -0.46 -14.05 -22.54
N GLN A 3 0.32 -14.47 -23.53
CA GLN A 3 1.02 -13.54 -24.40
C GLN A 3 0.01 -12.74 -25.24
N THR A 4 0.18 -11.43 -25.28
CA THR A 4 -0.66 -10.53 -26.08
C THR A 4 0.17 -9.95 -27.22
N VAL A 5 -0.34 -10.03 -28.44
CA VAL A 5 0.38 -9.59 -29.64
C VAL A 5 -0.03 -8.16 -30.03
N THR A 6 -1.32 -7.83 -29.94
CA THR A 6 -1.84 -6.51 -30.35
C THR A 6 -1.88 -5.52 -29.20
N TYR A 7 -1.75 -4.23 -29.52
CA TYR A 7 -1.81 -3.15 -28.53
C TYR A 7 -3.18 -3.11 -27.80
N GLY A 8 -4.27 -3.36 -28.52
CA GLY A 8 -5.62 -3.45 -27.92
C GLY A 8 -5.77 -4.62 -26.96
N ALA A 9 -5.16 -5.79 -27.27
CA ALA A 9 -5.17 -6.93 -26.36
C ALA A 9 -4.38 -6.64 -25.09
N LYS A 10 -3.29 -5.85 -25.16
CA LYS A 10 -2.52 -5.40 -24.00
C LYS A 10 -3.33 -4.46 -23.11
N TRP A 11 -4.05 -3.49 -23.70
CA TRP A 11 -4.97 -2.63 -22.94
C TRP A 11 -6.05 -3.45 -22.24
N LYS A 12 -6.67 -4.40 -22.93
CA LYS A 12 -7.67 -5.29 -22.32
C LYS A 12 -7.08 -6.09 -21.15
N GLN A 13 -5.88 -6.64 -21.31
CA GLN A 13 -5.21 -7.39 -20.23
C GLN A 13 -4.83 -6.48 -19.07
N PHE A 14 -4.33 -5.28 -19.32
CA PHE A 14 -4.03 -4.28 -18.30
C PHE A 14 -5.29 -3.96 -17.50
N LEU A 15 -6.39 -3.59 -18.14
CA LEU A 15 -7.65 -3.28 -17.46
C LEU A 15 -8.23 -4.48 -16.70
N THR A 16 -8.07 -5.69 -17.22
CA THR A 16 -8.54 -6.92 -16.55
C THR A 16 -7.82 -7.18 -15.22
N ILE A 17 -6.56 -6.75 -15.08
CA ILE A 17 -5.77 -6.86 -13.85
C ILE A 17 -5.96 -5.61 -12.99
N PHE A 18 -5.95 -4.43 -13.60
CA PHE A 18 -6.04 -3.14 -12.92
C PHE A 18 -7.37 -2.94 -12.19
N THR A 19 -8.50 -3.16 -12.86
CA THR A 19 -9.83 -2.88 -12.26
C THR A 19 -10.08 -3.66 -10.97
N PRO A 20 -9.81 -4.99 -10.89
CA PRO A 20 -9.95 -5.70 -9.63
C PRO A 20 -9.02 -5.19 -8.53
N ILE A 21 -7.79 -4.76 -8.87
CA ILE A 21 -6.86 -4.21 -7.87
C ILE A 21 -7.40 -2.88 -7.31
N VAL A 22 -7.92 -1.99 -8.17
CA VAL A 22 -8.57 -0.74 -7.71
C VAL A 22 -9.70 -1.03 -6.74
N ILE A 23 -10.62 -1.93 -7.12
CA ILE A 23 -11.74 -2.31 -6.26
C ILE A 23 -11.24 -2.86 -4.92
N THR A 24 -10.20 -3.70 -4.95
CA THR A 24 -9.59 -4.23 -3.73
C THR A 24 -9.04 -3.11 -2.84
N GLN A 25 -8.33 -2.13 -3.39
CA GLN A 25 -7.77 -1.02 -2.63
C GLN A 25 -8.86 -0.14 -2.03
N LEU A 26 -9.87 0.23 -2.82
CA LEU A 26 -11.02 1.00 -2.31
C LEU A 26 -11.77 0.24 -1.20
N THR A 27 -11.89 -1.08 -1.32
CA THR A 27 -12.52 -1.93 -0.31
C THR A 27 -11.72 -1.94 1.00
N LEU A 28 -10.39 -1.98 0.93
CA LEU A 28 -9.53 -1.91 2.12
C LEU A 28 -9.63 -0.54 2.83
N PHE A 29 -9.69 0.55 2.06
CA PHE A 29 -9.95 1.88 2.65
C PHE A 29 -11.33 1.97 3.31
N SER A 30 -12.35 1.37 2.69
CA SER A 30 -13.69 1.32 3.29
C SER A 30 -13.71 0.57 4.62
N MET A 31 -12.93 -0.51 4.76
CA MET A 31 -12.82 -1.25 6.01
C MET A 31 -12.29 -0.35 7.15
N THR A 32 -11.19 0.36 6.90
CA THR A 32 -10.65 1.32 7.90
C THR A 32 -11.65 2.42 8.24
N PHE A 33 -12.41 2.91 7.27
CA PHE A 33 -13.46 3.89 7.49
C PHE A 33 -14.56 3.36 8.41
N PHE A 34 -15.04 2.14 8.22
CA PHE A 34 -16.05 1.53 9.10
C PHE A 34 -15.50 1.28 10.50
N ASP A 35 -14.27 0.78 10.65
CA ASP A 35 -13.62 0.59 11.95
C ASP A 35 -13.61 1.89 12.77
N THR A 36 -13.22 2.99 12.13
CA THR A 36 -13.13 4.31 12.77
C THR A 36 -14.51 4.89 13.09
N THR A 37 -15.45 4.83 12.13
CA THR A 37 -16.80 5.39 12.29
C THR A 37 -17.59 4.65 13.36
N MET A 38 -17.55 3.33 13.38
CA MET A 38 -18.26 2.53 14.38
C MET A 38 -17.68 2.74 15.78
N SER A 39 -16.36 2.88 15.90
CA SER A 39 -15.72 3.23 17.18
C SER A 39 -16.10 4.64 17.66
N GLY A 40 -16.20 5.61 16.73
CA GLY A 40 -16.63 6.97 17.03
C GLY A 40 -18.10 7.06 17.46
N ASN A 41 -18.96 6.24 16.87
CA ASN A 41 -20.36 6.15 17.27
C ASN A 41 -20.56 5.54 18.67
N TYR A 42 -19.60 4.79 19.17
CA TYR A 42 -19.61 4.24 20.52
C TYR A 42 -19.27 5.30 21.58
N SER A 43 -18.11 5.96 21.47
CA SER A 43 -17.70 7.08 22.33
C SER A 43 -16.51 7.86 21.76
N ASN A 44 -16.33 9.11 22.22
CA ASN A 44 -15.16 9.93 21.87
C ASN A 44 -13.84 9.31 22.37
N GLN A 45 -13.87 8.67 23.56
CA GLN A 45 -12.69 7.98 24.11
C GLN A 45 -12.32 6.75 23.28
N ALA A 46 -13.33 6.00 22.79
CA ALA A 46 -13.12 4.88 21.89
C ALA A 46 -12.48 5.32 20.58
N LEU A 47 -12.98 6.39 19.98
CA LEU A 47 -12.40 6.98 18.77
C LEU A 47 -10.95 7.41 18.99
N ALA A 48 -10.68 8.12 20.08
CA ALA A 48 -9.32 8.58 20.42
C ALA A 48 -8.35 7.41 20.64
N GLY A 49 -8.78 6.36 21.35
CA GLY A 49 -7.96 5.17 21.59
C GLY A 49 -7.65 4.40 20.31
N VAL A 50 -8.65 4.22 19.44
CA VAL A 50 -8.46 3.59 18.11
C VAL A 50 -7.54 4.44 17.22
N ALA A 51 -7.68 5.76 17.23
CA ALA A 51 -6.83 6.65 16.46
C ALA A 51 -5.35 6.54 16.88
N ILE A 52 -5.08 6.51 18.20
CA ILE A 52 -3.73 6.30 18.74
C ILE A 52 -3.20 4.92 18.33
N GLY A 53 -3.97 3.86 18.56
CA GLY A 53 -3.57 2.51 18.18
C GLY A 53 -3.27 2.38 16.68
N SER A 54 -4.12 2.98 15.84
CA SER A 54 -3.93 3.01 14.38
C SER A 54 -2.68 3.79 13.98
N SER A 55 -2.33 4.87 14.68
CA SER A 55 -1.11 5.66 14.43
C SER A 55 0.17 4.86 14.69
N PHE A 56 0.14 3.88 15.61
CA PHE A 56 1.24 2.93 15.78
C PHE A 56 1.24 1.85 14.69
N TRP A 57 0.06 1.35 14.36
CA TRP A 57 -0.07 0.23 13.42
C TRP A 57 0.19 0.62 11.96
N ALA A 58 -0.30 1.77 11.50
CA ALA A 58 -0.28 2.14 10.09
C ALA A 58 1.12 2.23 9.45
N PRO A 59 2.15 2.90 10.07
CA PRO A 59 3.49 2.94 9.51
C PRO A 59 4.16 1.56 9.47
N VAL A 60 3.95 0.77 10.52
CA VAL A 60 4.48 -0.59 10.63
C VAL A 60 3.87 -1.47 9.54
N ASN A 61 2.55 -1.44 9.41
CA ASN A 61 1.82 -2.13 8.36
C ASN A 61 2.32 -1.75 6.96
N ALA A 62 2.47 -0.46 6.67
CA ALA A 62 2.93 0.03 5.38
C ALA A 62 4.35 -0.48 5.03
N ALA A 63 5.30 -0.38 5.96
CA ALA A 63 6.68 -0.83 5.76
C ALA A 63 6.79 -2.33 5.51
N PHE A 64 6.14 -3.14 6.35
CA PHE A 64 6.19 -4.60 6.23
C PHE A 64 5.37 -5.14 5.06
N SER A 65 4.23 -4.52 4.73
CA SER A 65 3.50 -4.82 3.50
C SER A 65 4.37 -4.56 2.27
N GLY A 66 5.08 -3.43 2.25
CA GLY A 66 6.05 -3.12 1.22
C GLY A 66 7.16 -4.16 1.07
N LEU A 67 7.67 -4.68 2.19
CA LEU A 67 8.66 -5.76 2.19
C LEU A 67 8.08 -7.04 1.56
N LEU A 68 6.88 -7.45 1.98
CA LEU A 68 6.23 -8.67 1.50
C LEU A 68 5.77 -8.56 0.03
N MET A 69 5.56 -7.36 -0.49
CA MET A 69 5.26 -7.14 -1.92
C MET A 69 6.39 -7.62 -2.84
N ALA A 70 7.61 -7.86 -2.35
CA ALA A 70 8.70 -8.46 -3.13
C ALA A 70 8.35 -9.83 -3.74
N ILE A 71 7.45 -10.56 -3.14
CA ILE A 71 6.98 -11.87 -3.63
C ILE A 71 6.32 -11.74 -5.00
N THR A 72 5.58 -10.67 -5.25
CA THR A 72 4.84 -10.45 -6.51
C THR A 72 5.76 -10.45 -7.75
N PRO A 73 6.80 -9.61 -7.86
CA PRO A 73 7.67 -9.62 -9.03
C PRO A 73 8.50 -10.91 -9.14
N ILE A 74 8.87 -11.54 -8.02
CA ILE A 74 9.62 -12.80 -8.04
C ILE A 74 8.77 -13.90 -8.68
N ILE A 75 7.53 -14.08 -8.22
CA ILE A 75 6.62 -15.10 -8.77
C ILE A 75 6.23 -14.76 -10.21
N ALA A 76 5.91 -13.51 -10.52
CA ALA A 76 5.55 -13.09 -11.87
C ALA A 76 6.67 -13.44 -12.87
N GLN A 77 7.94 -13.16 -12.53
CA GLN A 77 9.08 -13.55 -13.37
C GLN A 77 9.25 -15.06 -13.48
N LEU A 78 9.07 -15.82 -12.39
CA LEU A 78 9.14 -17.29 -12.44
C LEU A 78 8.09 -17.90 -13.37
N ILE A 79 6.87 -17.35 -13.36
CA ILE A 79 5.78 -17.79 -14.24
C ILE A 79 6.10 -17.42 -15.69
N GLY A 80 6.57 -16.20 -15.95
CA GLY A 80 7.02 -15.77 -17.27
C GLY A 80 8.13 -16.66 -17.83
N ALA A 81 9.09 -17.04 -16.99
CA ALA A 81 10.18 -17.94 -17.32
C ALA A 81 9.80 -19.43 -17.38
N LYS A 82 8.51 -19.77 -17.21
CA LYS A 82 8.00 -21.16 -17.14
C LYS A 82 8.64 -22.03 -16.04
N LYS A 83 9.17 -21.41 -14.98
CA LYS A 83 9.80 -22.08 -13.83
C LYS A 83 8.80 -22.35 -12.70
N GLU A 84 7.63 -22.89 -13.02
CA GLU A 84 6.50 -23.07 -12.11
C GLU A 84 6.87 -23.88 -10.83
N LYS A 85 7.80 -24.85 -10.95
CA LYS A 85 8.27 -25.67 -9.80
C LYS A 85 8.94 -24.83 -8.70
N GLN A 86 9.51 -23.64 -9.02
CA GLN A 86 10.15 -22.77 -8.05
C GLN A 86 9.17 -21.86 -7.31
N VAL A 87 7.94 -21.70 -7.82
CA VAL A 87 6.92 -20.85 -7.21
C VAL A 87 6.58 -21.31 -5.80
N LYS A 88 6.34 -22.63 -5.62
CA LYS A 88 6.07 -23.21 -4.30
C LYS A 88 7.16 -22.86 -3.28
N ASN A 89 8.43 -23.01 -3.66
CA ASN A 89 9.55 -22.72 -2.80
C ASN A 89 9.63 -21.22 -2.44
N THR A 90 9.34 -20.34 -3.40
CA THR A 90 9.29 -18.88 -3.15
C THR A 90 8.18 -18.52 -2.18
N VAL A 91 6.98 -19.08 -2.35
CA VAL A 91 5.85 -18.84 -1.43
C VAL A 91 6.17 -19.32 -0.02
N HIS A 92 6.72 -20.54 0.14
CA HIS A 92 7.07 -21.07 1.47
C HIS A 92 8.15 -20.23 2.17
N ASN A 93 9.21 -19.83 1.45
CA ASN A 93 10.22 -18.95 2.04
C ASN A 93 9.65 -17.55 2.37
N GLY A 94 8.71 -17.06 1.58
CA GLY A 94 7.93 -15.86 1.92
C GLY A 94 7.10 -16.02 3.19
N LEU A 95 6.43 -17.17 3.37
CA LEU A 95 5.68 -17.48 4.59
C LEU A 95 6.58 -17.58 5.82
N TYR A 96 7.80 -18.15 5.70
CA TYR A 96 8.75 -18.18 6.82
C TYR A 96 9.18 -16.77 7.23
N ILE A 97 9.46 -15.89 6.27
CA ILE A 97 9.75 -14.48 6.55
C ILE A 97 8.54 -13.80 7.20
N ALA A 98 7.34 -14.01 6.66
CA ALA A 98 6.11 -13.46 7.18
C ALA A 98 5.85 -13.83 8.65
N LEU A 99 6.01 -15.10 9.00
CA LEU A 99 5.86 -15.58 10.36
C LEU A 99 6.95 -15.05 11.30
N PHE A 100 8.19 -14.96 10.84
CA PHE A 100 9.29 -14.37 11.61
C PHE A 100 9.06 -12.90 11.91
N LEU A 101 8.61 -12.12 10.91
CA LEU A 101 8.26 -10.72 11.09
C LEU A 101 7.05 -10.54 12.02
N ALA A 102 6.04 -11.39 11.89
CA ALA A 102 4.89 -11.41 12.79
C ALA A 102 5.32 -11.63 14.24
N PHE A 103 6.21 -12.60 14.49
CA PHE A 103 6.75 -12.87 15.82
C PHE A 103 7.46 -11.65 16.40
N ILE A 104 8.33 -10.99 15.62
CA ILE A 104 9.03 -9.78 16.05
C ILE A 104 8.03 -8.66 16.41
N LEU A 105 7.02 -8.42 15.58
CA LEU A 105 6.04 -7.36 15.84
C LEU A 105 5.18 -7.64 17.07
N ILE A 106 4.78 -8.88 17.27
CA ILE A 106 4.07 -9.28 18.48
C ILE A 106 4.95 -9.05 19.71
N LEU A 107 6.22 -9.39 19.64
CA LEU A 107 7.17 -9.17 20.72
C LEU A 107 7.33 -7.65 21.02
N ILE A 108 7.47 -6.83 19.98
CA ILE A 108 7.53 -5.36 20.11
C ILE A 108 6.25 -4.82 20.75
N ASN A 109 5.07 -5.30 20.34
CA ASN A 109 3.82 -4.86 20.93
C ASN A 109 3.75 -5.13 22.43
N PHE A 110 4.20 -6.30 22.88
CA PHE A 110 4.13 -6.63 24.30
C PHE A 110 5.22 -5.97 25.16
N LEU A 111 6.41 -5.73 24.60
CA LEU A 111 7.55 -5.20 25.35
C LEU A 111 7.69 -3.68 25.27
N VAL A 112 7.39 -3.07 24.11
CA VAL A 112 7.71 -1.66 23.83
C VAL A 112 6.47 -0.79 23.92
N VAL A 113 5.35 -1.20 23.31
CA VAL A 113 4.14 -0.36 23.23
C VAL A 113 3.60 0.04 24.58
N PRO A 114 3.53 -0.81 25.62
CA PRO A 114 3.06 -0.40 26.95
C PRO A 114 3.89 0.73 27.54
N THR A 115 5.21 0.66 27.41
CA THR A 115 6.12 1.69 27.90
C THR A 115 5.91 3.02 27.18
N ILE A 116 5.70 3.00 25.87
CA ILE A 116 5.42 4.23 25.10
C ILE A 116 4.10 4.84 25.55
N LEU A 117 3.03 4.04 25.63
CA LEU A 117 1.69 4.52 26.01
C LEU A 117 1.65 5.13 27.42
N THR A 118 2.44 4.64 28.37
CA THR A 118 2.51 5.21 29.73
C THR A 118 3.19 6.58 29.79
N HIS A 119 4.01 6.92 28.80
CA HIS A 119 4.69 8.23 28.71
C HIS A 119 3.96 9.24 27.83
N MET A 120 2.87 8.84 27.19
CA MET A 120 2.06 9.76 26.38
C MET A 120 1.16 10.64 27.25
N PRO A 121 0.95 11.92 26.89
CA PRO A 121 0.06 12.85 27.61
C PRO A 121 -1.42 12.58 27.27
N VAL A 122 -1.89 11.36 27.55
CA VAL A 122 -3.27 10.91 27.30
C VAL A 122 -3.88 10.32 28.56
N THR A 123 -5.21 10.28 28.63
CA THR A 123 -5.89 9.68 29.79
C THR A 123 -5.62 8.18 29.87
N ALA A 124 -5.60 7.62 31.07
CA ALA A 124 -5.38 6.18 31.28
C ALA A 124 -6.41 5.31 30.55
N GLU A 125 -7.64 5.81 30.42
CA GLU A 125 -8.73 5.15 29.69
C GLU A 125 -8.39 5.04 28.19
N VAL A 126 -8.01 6.14 27.54
CA VAL A 126 -7.64 6.20 26.13
C VAL A 126 -6.40 5.34 25.84
N ALA A 127 -5.38 5.40 26.71
CA ALA A 127 -4.21 4.53 26.62
C ALA A 127 -4.57 3.05 26.75
N GLY A 128 -5.50 2.71 27.65
CA GLY A 128 -6.05 1.36 27.81
C GLY A 128 -6.75 0.86 26.56
N ILE A 129 -7.63 1.67 25.95
CA ILE A 129 -8.31 1.34 24.69
C ILE A 129 -7.30 1.11 23.57
N ALA A 130 -6.31 2.00 23.40
CA ALA A 130 -5.27 1.86 22.39
C ALA A 130 -4.46 0.56 22.57
N ARG A 131 -4.10 0.22 23.81
CA ARG A 131 -3.39 -1.03 24.14
C ARG A 131 -4.22 -2.25 23.79
N HIS A 132 -5.49 -2.30 24.17
CA HIS A 132 -6.38 -3.42 23.88
C HIS A 132 -6.67 -3.54 22.36
N PHE A 133 -6.82 -2.41 21.66
CA PHE A 133 -6.93 -2.37 20.21
C PHE A 133 -5.71 -3.03 19.54
N LEU A 134 -4.49 -2.62 19.93
CA LEU A 134 -3.26 -3.20 19.39
C LEU A 134 -3.10 -4.67 19.75
N ASN A 135 -3.51 -5.10 20.94
CA ASN A 135 -3.52 -6.52 21.31
C ASN A 135 -4.48 -7.33 20.41
N GLY A 136 -5.65 -6.76 20.07
CA GLY A 136 -6.57 -7.36 19.11
C GLY A 136 -5.95 -7.51 17.71
N ILE A 137 -5.29 -6.46 17.22
CA ILE A 137 -4.54 -6.50 15.96
C ILE A 137 -3.44 -7.57 16.00
N CYS A 138 -2.72 -7.72 17.13
CA CYS A 138 -1.65 -8.70 17.27
C CYS A 138 -2.09 -10.14 17.01
N ILE A 139 -3.32 -10.49 17.37
CA ILE A 139 -3.90 -11.82 17.04
C ILE A 139 -3.96 -12.01 15.52
N GLY A 140 -4.21 -10.94 14.79
CA GLY A 140 -4.33 -10.93 13.33
C GLY A 140 -3.02 -10.77 12.57
N ILE A 141 -1.92 -10.29 13.19
CA ILE A 141 -0.65 -9.99 12.49
C ILE A 141 -0.12 -11.20 11.70
N PRO A 142 -0.06 -12.44 12.26
CA PRO A 142 0.39 -13.59 11.49
C PRO A 142 -0.52 -13.85 10.29
N ALA A 143 -1.83 -13.78 10.48
CA ALA A 143 -2.81 -13.97 9.41
C ALA A 143 -2.71 -12.89 8.34
N PHE A 144 -2.52 -11.63 8.73
CA PHE A 144 -2.32 -10.52 7.81
C PHE A 144 -1.11 -10.75 6.89
N PHE A 145 0.05 -11.13 7.45
CA PHE A 145 1.24 -11.39 6.65
C PHE A 145 1.14 -12.65 5.79
N ILE A 146 0.54 -13.72 6.31
CA ILE A 146 0.23 -14.92 5.51
C ILE A 146 -0.68 -14.54 4.35
N SER A 147 -1.75 -13.78 4.59
CA SER A 147 -2.68 -13.35 3.55
C SER A 147 -2.00 -12.49 2.49
N ALA A 148 -1.05 -11.62 2.87
CA ALA A 148 -0.27 -10.82 1.93
C ALA A 148 0.58 -11.68 0.98
N ILE A 149 1.20 -12.74 1.48
CA ILE A 149 1.95 -13.70 0.64
C ILE A 149 1.02 -14.48 -0.30
N LEU A 150 -0.11 -14.99 0.22
CA LEU A 150 -1.08 -15.74 -0.59
C LEU A 150 -1.72 -14.86 -1.66
N ARG A 151 -2.05 -13.60 -1.33
CA ARG A 151 -2.53 -12.60 -2.27
C ARG A 151 -1.48 -12.31 -3.35
N SER A 152 -0.22 -12.05 -2.97
CA SER A 152 0.86 -11.83 -3.93
C SER A 152 1.05 -13.02 -4.89
N PHE A 153 0.88 -14.25 -4.39
CA PHE A 153 0.89 -15.45 -5.22
C PHE A 153 -0.28 -15.46 -6.23
N ILE A 154 -1.51 -15.23 -5.77
CA ILE A 154 -2.71 -15.25 -6.65
C ILE A 154 -2.63 -14.12 -7.68
N ASP A 155 -2.27 -12.91 -7.27
CA ASP A 155 -2.16 -11.72 -8.13
C ASP A 155 -1.07 -11.89 -9.20
N SER A 156 0.07 -12.50 -8.85
CA SER A 156 1.16 -12.78 -9.79
C SER A 156 0.77 -13.74 -10.92
N LEU A 157 -0.28 -14.52 -10.73
CA LEU A 157 -0.87 -15.38 -11.77
C LEU A 157 -1.84 -14.61 -12.69
N GLY A 158 -2.10 -13.33 -12.40
CA GLY A 158 -3.10 -12.52 -13.08
C GLY A 158 -4.54 -12.82 -12.66
N LEU A 159 -4.72 -13.49 -11.51
CA LEU A 159 -6.04 -13.86 -10.97
C LEU A 159 -6.56 -12.82 -9.96
N THR A 160 -6.33 -11.53 -10.23
CA THR A 160 -6.69 -10.41 -9.35
C THR A 160 -8.18 -10.30 -9.03
N ARG A 161 -9.06 -10.88 -9.86
CA ARG A 161 -10.49 -11.00 -9.56
C ARG A 161 -10.76 -11.90 -8.34
N VAL A 162 -9.92 -12.90 -8.13
CA VAL A 162 -10.06 -13.82 -6.98
C VAL A 162 -9.75 -13.07 -5.69
N THR A 163 -8.66 -12.33 -5.66
CA THR A 163 -8.28 -11.50 -4.50
C THR A 163 -9.27 -10.37 -4.24
N MET A 164 -9.82 -9.77 -5.28
CA MET A 164 -10.90 -8.79 -5.17
C MET A 164 -12.14 -9.39 -4.48
N LEU A 165 -12.59 -10.57 -4.92
CA LEU A 165 -13.76 -11.23 -4.32
C LEU A 165 -13.52 -11.61 -2.87
N ILE A 166 -12.31 -12.13 -2.52
CA ILE A 166 -11.93 -12.40 -1.14
C ILE A 166 -12.08 -11.12 -0.30
N THR A 167 -11.50 -10.01 -0.76
CA THR A 167 -11.53 -8.73 -0.02
C THR A 167 -12.95 -8.17 0.08
N LEU A 168 -13.75 -8.22 -0.99
CA LEU A 168 -15.15 -7.79 -0.96
C LEU A 168 -16.00 -8.57 0.07
N CYS A 169 -15.77 -9.88 0.19
CA CYS A 169 -16.49 -10.70 1.16
C CYS A 169 -16.03 -10.42 2.61
N THR A 170 -14.83 -9.91 2.83
CA THR A 170 -14.29 -9.65 4.17
C THR A 170 -14.86 -8.38 4.80
N VAL A 171 -15.26 -7.37 4.03
CA VAL A 171 -15.80 -6.11 4.58
C VAL A 171 -17.12 -6.31 5.33
N PRO A 172 -18.15 -6.96 4.78
CA PRO A 172 -19.37 -7.24 5.53
C PRO A 172 -19.11 -8.05 6.80
N PHE A 173 -18.17 -8.99 6.74
CA PHE A 173 -17.78 -9.80 7.90
C PHE A 173 -17.07 -8.95 8.97
N ASN A 174 -16.17 -8.07 8.57
CA ASN A 174 -15.54 -7.13 9.48
C ASN A 174 -16.55 -6.19 10.14
N ILE A 175 -17.49 -5.62 9.37
CA ILE A 175 -18.57 -4.77 9.91
C ILE A 175 -19.41 -5.55 10.91
N PHE A 176 -19.77 -6.80 10.60
CA PHE A 176 -20.50 -7.67 11.51
C PHE A 176 -19.72 -7.92 12.81
N LEU A 177 -18.44 -8.24 12.73
CA LEU A 177 -17.59 -8.43 13.92
C LEU A 177 -17.43 -7.14 14.72
N ASN A 178 -17.28 -5.99 14.06
CA ASN A 178 -17.27 -4.69 14.73
C ASN A 178 -18.57 -4.46 15.50
N TYR A 179 -19.71 -4.77 14.90
CA TYR A 179 -21.01 -4.66 15.57
C TYR A 179 -21.11 -5.58 16.79
N CYS A 180 -20.53 -6.79 16.72
CA CYS A 180 -20.49 -7.71 17.85
C CYS A 180 -19.56 -7.25 18.97
N PHE A 181 -18.31 -6.90 18.65
CA PHE A 181 -17.28 -6.61 19.66
C PHE A 181 -17.29 -5.18 20.19
N ILE A 182 -17.66 -4.18 19.38
CA ILE A 182 -17.74 -2.79 19.84
C ILE A 182 -18.96 -2.63 20.74
N PHE A 183 -20.13 -3.13 20.33
CA PHE A 183 -21.40 -2.88 20.99
C PHE A 183 -21.90 -4.04 21.89
N GLY A 184 -21.17 -5.16 21.96
CA GLY A 184 -21.54 -6.29 22.80
C GLY A 184 -22.78 -7.07 22.33
N ASN A 185 -23.10 -7.03 21.03
CA ASN A 185 -24.29 -7.69 20.50
C ASN A 185 -24.07 -9.20 20.30
N PHE A 186 -25.14 -9.97 20.17
CA PHE A 186 -25.15 -11.43 19.98
C PHE A 186 -24.42 -12.24 21.07
N GLY A 187 -24.33 -11.71 22.29
CA GLY A 187 -23.69 -12.40 23.42
C GLY A 187 -22.14 -12.24 23.45
N PHE A 188 -21.57 -11.41 22.59
CA PHE A 188 -20.15 -11.05 22.66
C PHE A 188 -19.91 -10.01 23.76
N PRO A 189 -18.69 -9.97 24.34
CA PRO A 189 -18.35 -8.96 25.32
C PRO A 189 -18.30 -7.56 24.66
N GLU A 190 -18.89 -6.58 25.33
CA GLU A 190 -18.80 -5.16 24.94
C GLU A 190 -17.40 -4.64 25.21
N MET A 191 -16.64 -4.33 24.16
CA MET A 191 -15.22 -3.93 24.22
C MET A 191 -15.01 -2.47 23.82
N GLY A 192 -16.07 -1.78 23.34
CA GLY A 192 -15.94 -0.42 22.81
C GLY A 192 -14.94 -0.35 21.65
N GLY A 193 -14.16 0.73 21.57
CA GLY A 193 -13.16 0.93 20.51
C GLY A 193 -12.12 -0.18 20.40
N ALA A 194 -11.76 -0.82 21.51
CA ALA A 194 -10.83 -1.96 21.48
C ALA A 194 -11.36 -3.14 20.65
N GLY A 195 -12.69 -3.30 20.61
CA GLY A 195 -13.37 -4.35 19.83
C GLY A 195 -13.06 -4.30 18.34
N SER A 196 -12.81 -3.11 17.77
CA SER A 196 -12.44 -2.99 16.34
C SER A 196 -11.09 -3.63 16.02
N GLY A 197 -10.13 -3.59 16.95
CA GLY A 197 -8.85 -4.28 16.79
C GLY A 197 -9.01 -5.81 16.76
N TYR A 198 -9.86 -6.36 17.62
CA TYR A 198 -10.20 -7.79 17.63
C TYR A 198 -10.96 -8.21 16.38
N ALA A 199 -11.95 -7.42 15.97
CA ALA A 199 -12.72 -7.65 14.74
C ALA A 199 -11.80 -7.72 13.51
N THR A 200 -10.91 -6.76 13.37
CA THR A 200 -9.93 -6.70 12.27
C THR A 200 -8.94 -7.87 12.34
N GLY A 201 -8.43 -8.19 13.53
CA GLY A 201 -7.54 -9.34 13.73
C GLY A 201 -8.17 -10.67 13.31
N ILE A 202 -9.42 -10.92 13.69
CA ILE A 202 -10.18 -12.13 13.31
C ILE A 202 -10.50 -12.12 11.80
N THR A 203 -10.82 -10.96 11.24
CA THR A 203 -11.07 -10.81 9.79
C THR A 203 -9.87 -11.25 8.96
N TYR A 204 -8.63 -10.95 9.38
CA TYR A 204 -7.44 -11.43 8.67
C TYR A 204 -7.33 -12.96 8.64
N TRP A 205 -7.75 -13.67 9.69
CA TRP A 205 -7.81 -15.13 9.69
C TRP A 205 -8.86 -15.67 8.72
N LEU A 206 -10.00 -14.99 8.57
CA LEU A 206 -10.98 -15.32 7.55
C LEU A 206 -10.40 -15.19 6.14
N VAL A 207 -9.66 -14.11 5.87
CA VAL A 207 -8.96 -13.90 4.58
C VAL A 207 -8.03 -15.07 4.28
N VAL A 208 -7.24 -15.51 5.28
CA VAL A 208 -6.35 -16.68 5.14
C VAL A 208 -7.15 -17.94 4.83
N LEU A 209 -8.20 -18.21 5.61
CA LEU A 209 -9.02 -19.40 5.44
C LEU A 209 -9.63 -19.46 4.03
N VAL A 210 -10.26 -18.39 3.59
CA VAL A 210 -10.87 -18.31 2.25
C VAL A 210 -9.80 -18.44 1.16
N SER A 211 -8.64 -17.80 1.33
CA SER A 211 -7.52 -17.91 0.38
C SER A 211 -7.00 -19.34 0.27
N VAL A 212 -6.85 -20.05 1.40
CA VAL A 212 -6.42 -21.47 1.44
C VAL A 212 -7.42 -22.35 0.73
N ILE A 213 -8.72 -22.20 1.01
CA ILE A 213 -9.80 -22.96 0.36
C ILE A 213 -9.76 -22.74 -1.15
N LEU A 214 -9.67 -21.48 -1.61
CA LEU A 214 -9.63 -21.16 -3.04
C LEU A 214 -8.37 -21.70 -3.73
N ILE A 215 -7.21 -21.64 -3.07
CA ILE A 215 -5.97 -22.20 -3.62
C ILE A 215 -6.06 -23.73 -3.77
N GLN A 216 -6.78 -24.41 -2.87
CA GLN A 216 -6.95 -25.85 -2.92
C GLN A 216 -8.05 -26.31 -3.89
N THR A 217 -9.08 -25.51 -4.09
CA THR A 217 -10.24 -25.87 -4.93
C THR A 217 -10.07 -25.45 -6.39
N GLN A 218 -9.48 -24.30 -6.67
CA GLN A 218 -9.28 -23.84 -8.03
C GLN A 218 -8.14 -24.58 -8.73
N THR A 219 -8.43 -25.26 -9.82
CA THR A 219 -7.47 -26.07 -10.60
C THR A 219 -6.23 -25.28 -11.02
N ARG A 220 -6.39 -23.98 -11.38
CA ARG A 220 -5.29 -23.12 -11.80
C ARG A 220 -4.30 -22.80 -10.68
N LEU A 221 -4.75 -22.78 -9.43
CA LEU A 221 -3.94 -22.51 -8.25
C LEU A 221 -3.41 -23.81 -7.66
N ARG A 222 -4.25 -24.85 -7.61
CA ARG A 222 -3.93 -26.17 -7.04
C ARG A 222 -2.71 -26.83 -7.70
N LYS A 223 -2.50 -26.59 -9.01
CA LYS A 223 -1.35 -27.17 -9.75
C LYS A 223 0.02 -26.85 -9.15
N PHE A 224 0.16 -25.73 -8.46
CA PHE A 224 1.42 -25.33 -7.81
C PHE A 224 1.71 -26.09 -6.53
N GLY A 225 0.73 -26.80 -5.96
CA GLY A 225 0.90 -27.66 -4.80
C GLY A 225 1.42 -26.95 -3.54
N ILE A 226 1.02 -25.68 -3.32
CA ILE A 226 1.50 -24.85 -2.21
C ILE A 226 1.31 -25.57 -0.86
N PHE A 227 0.18 -26.25 -0.65
CA PHE A 227 -0.11 -26.94 0.61
C PHE A 227 0.23 -28.45 0.58
N LYS A 228 0.96 -28.94 -0.45
CA LYS A 228 1.40 -30.33 -0.54
C LYS A 228 2.82 -30.51 0.01
N GLY A 229 2.95 -30.54 1.34
CA GLY A 229 4.22 -30.68 2.04
C GLY A 229 5.03 -29.38 2.08
N LEU A 230 5.83 -29.20 3.11
CA LEU A 230 6.71 -28.04 3.30
C LEU A 230 7.97 -28.16 2.44
N THR A 231 8.49 -27.05 1.97
CA THR A 231 9.81 -26.97 1.33
C THR A 231 10.84 -26.50 2.34
N ALA A 232 12.07 -26.99 2.20
CA ALA A 232 13.16 -26.54 3.07
C ALA A 232 13.41 -25.02 2.93
N LEU A 233 13.82 -24.43 4.02
CA LEU A 233 14.27 -23.06 4.10
C LEU A 233 15.53 -22.89 3.23
N ARG A 234 15.51 -21.95 2.28
CA ARG A 234 16.63 -21.70 1.36
C ARG A 234 17.15 -20.26 1.52
N PHE A 235 18.32 -20.13 2.09
CA PHE A 235 18.95 -18.83 2.32
C PHE A 235 19.08 -17.97 1.05
N SER A 236 19.32 -18.58 -0.12
CA SER A 236 19.36 -17.85 -1.39
C SER A 236 18.02 -17.19 -1.74
N LYS A 237 16.89 -17.86 -1.45
CA LYS A 237 15.55 -17.31 -1.67
C LYS A 237 15.20 -16.24 -0.64
N ILE A 238 15.58 -16.46 0.61
CA ILE A 238 15.41 -15.42 1.65
C ILE A 238 16.21 -14.18 1.29
N LYS A 239 17.46 -14.31 0.86
CA LYS A 239 18.30 -13.19 0.43
C LYS A 239 17.69 -12.46 -0.77
N GLU A 240 17.11 -13.17 -1.75
CA GLU A 240 16.41 -12.59 -2.89
C GLU A 240 15.18 -11.78 -2.41
N ILE A 241 14.33 -12.37 -1.55
CA ILE A 241 13.12 -11.71 -1.05
C ILE A 241 13.48 -10.47 -0.21
N ILE A 242 14.41 -10.59 0.71
CA ILE A 242 14.86 -9.47 1.57
C ILE A 242 15.55 -8.38 0.73
N GLY A 243 16.41 -8.77 -0.23
CA GLY A 243 17.12 -7.83 -1.10
C GLY A 243 16.19 -6.98 -1.98
N ILE A 244 14.99 -7.46 -2.29
CA ILE A 244 13.95 -6.69 -2.98
C ILE A 244 12.99 -6.05 -1.97
N GLY A 245 12.64 -6.77 -0.92
CA GLY A 245 11.62 -6.37 0.04
C GLY A 245 12.05 -5.20 0.92
N VAL A 246 13.24 -5.22 1.48
CA VAL A 246 13.72 -4.15 2.36
C VAL A 246 13.79 -2.80 1.63
N PRO A 247 14.41 -2.68 0.45
CA PRO A 247 14.36 -1.41 -0.28
C PRO A 247 12.94 -0.96 -0.62
N ASN A 248 12.05 -1.89 -0.99
CA ASN A 248 10.67 -1.54 -1.29
C ASN A 248 9.90 -1.06 -0.04
N GLY A 249 10.08 -1.74 1.10
CA GLY A 249 9.51 -1.31 2.37
C GLY A 249 10.04 0.05 2.83
N LEU A 250 11.34 0.29 2.67
CA LEU A 250 11.97 1.59 2.97
C LEU A 250 11.43 2.71 2.07
N THR A 251 11.19 2.43 0.79
CA THR A 251 10.58 3.41 -0.13
C THR A 251 9.23 3.87 0.41
N ILE A 252 8.36 2.92 0.80
CA ILE A 252 7.03 3.23 1.34
C ILE A 252 7.15 3.93 2.71
N LEU A 253 8.10 3.51 3.54
CA LEU A 253 8.34 4.15 4.84
C LEU A 253 8.76 5.62 4.68
N PHE A 254 9.67 5.93 3.77
CA PHE A 254 10.09 7.30 3.49
C PHE A 254 8.94 8.14 2.93
N GLU A 255 8.13 7.56 2.05
CA GLU A 255 6.96 8.22 1.48
C GLU A 255 5.89 8.52 2.54
N THR A 256 5.57 7.58 3.41
CA THR A 256 4.55 7.79 4.45
C THR A 256 5.04 8.67 5.59
N SER A 257 6.31 8.53 6.00
CA SER A 257 6.89 9.30 7.11
C SER A 257 7.05 10.79 6.79
N ILE A 258 7.23 11.17 5.52
CA ILE A 258 7.31 12.58 5.13
C ILE A 258 5.99 13.32 5.40
N PHE A 259 4.82 12.69 5.18
CA PHE A 259 3.53 13.27 5.51
C PHE A 259 3.37 13.51 7.01
N SER A 260 3.84 12.58 7.83
CA SER A 260 3.85 12.75 9.29
C SER A 260 4.76 13.90 9.72
N ALA A 261 5.93 14.03 9.11
CA ALA A 261 6.85 15.13 9.37
C ALA A 261 6.24 16.49 8.98
N VAL A 262 5.60 16.57 7.82
CA VAL A 262 4.90 17.79 7.39
C VAL A 262 3.76 18.14 8.33
N THR A 263 2.97 17.15 8.79
CA THR A 263 1.89 17.40 9.76
C THR A 263 2.42 18.01 11.07
N ILE A 264 3.56 17.53 11.57
CA ILE A 264 4.20 18.09 12.78
C ILE A 264 4.65 19.54 12.51
N LEU A 265 5.27 19.78 11.37
CA LEU A 265 5.75 21.14 11.03
C LEU A 265 4.59 22.14 10.80
N MET A 266 3.40 21.67 10.47
CA MET A 266 2.21 22.51 10.36
C MET A 266 1.65 23.02 11.70
N GLU A 267 2.11 22.47 12.83
CA GLU A 267 1.76 22.95 14.18
C GLU A 267 2.06 24.45 14.34
N ALA A 268 3.13 24.93 13.70
CA ALA A 268 3.52 26.35 13.73
C ALA A 268 2.46 27.29 13.12
N PHE A 269 1.50 26.78 12.34
CA PHE A 269 0.44 27.55 11.68
C PHE A 269 -0.93 27.41 12.36
N GLY A 270 -1.00 26.69 13.48
CA GLY A 270 -2.20 26.53 14.29
C GLY A 270 -3.04 25.30 13.95
N THR A 271 -3.97 25.00 14.86
CA THR A 271 -4.79 23.78 14.83
C THR A 271 -5.73 23.68 13.62
N GLU A 272 -6.27 24.81 13.16
CA GLU A 272 -7.12 24.87 11.96
C GLU A 272 -6.35 24.44 10.70
N THR A 273 -5.08 24.87 10.59
CA THR A 273 -4.21 24.48 9.48
C THR A 273 -3.93 22.98 9.49
N ILE A 274 -3.67 22.40 10.67
CA ILE A 274 -3.49 20.96 10.81
C ILE A 274 -4.77 20.21 10.39
N ALA A 275 -5.94 20.68 10.83
CA ALA A 275 -7.23 20.08 10.49
C ALA A 275 -7.48 20.12 8.96
N ALA A 276 -7.23 21.26 8.33
CA ALA A 276 -7.37 21.42 6.88
C ALA A 276 -6.39 20.53 6.10
N HIS A 277 -5.12 20.48 6.54
CA HIS A 277 -4.11 19.60 5.96
C HIS A 277 -4.52 18.12 6.07
N GLN A 278 -4.98 17.67 7.22
CA GLN A 278 -5.41 16.29 7.41
C GLN A 278 -6.64 15.93 6.57
N SER A 279 -7.59 16.87 6.41
CA SER A 279 -8.74 16.69 5.53
C SER A 279 -8.30 16.50 4.07
N ALA A 280 -7.41 17.37 3.58
CA ALA A 280 -6.86 17.25 2.22
C ALA A 280 -6.04 15.95 2.04
N ASN A 281 -5.22 15.58 3.05
CA ASN A 281 -4.43 14.35 3.04
C ASN A 281 -5.32 13.10 3.00
N SER A 282 -6.45 13.09 3.71
CA SER A 282 -7.40 11.98 3.69
C SER A 282 -8.00 11.77 2.29
N VAL A 283 -8.35 12.86 1.60
CA VAL A 283 -8.83 12.80 0.21
C VAL A 283 -7.74 12.27 -0.73
N CYS A 284 -6.51 12.78 -0.59
CA CYS A 284 -5.37 12.32 -1.40
C CYS A 284 -5.08 10.84 -1.18
N THR A 285 -5.18 10.35 0.06
CA THR A 285 -4.98 8.93 0.39
C THR A 285 -6.01 8.04 -0.30
N LEU A 286 -7.29 8.47 -0.34
CA LEU A 286 -8.32 7.74 -1.08
C LEU A 286 -8.02 7.71 -2.59
N LEU A 287 -7.63 8.84 -3.17
CA LEU A 287 -7.30 8.95 -4.60
C LEU A 287 -6.01 8.19 -4.95
N TYR A 288 -5.10 8.00 -4.00
CA TYR A 288 -3.87 7.22 -4.16
C TYR A 288 -4.13 5.74 -4.49
N ALA A 289 -5.31 5.21 -4.19
CA ALA A 289 -5.71 3.86 -4.58
C ALA A 289 -5.52 3.60 -6.09
N PHE A 290 -5.75 4.60 -6.94
CA PHE A 290 -5.65 4.45 -8.39
C PHE A 290 -4.19 4.36 -8.88
N PRO A 291 -3.29 5.32 -8.61
CA PRO A 291 -1.89 5.19 -9.01
C PRO A 291 -1.20 3.97 -8.39
N LEU A 292 -1.49 3.62 -7.14
CA LEU A 292 -1.00 2.40 -6.50
C LEU A 292 -1.43 1.13 -7.27
N SER A 293 -2.66 1.11 -7.78
CA SER A 293 -3.18 0.00 -8.58
C SER A 293 -2.50 -0.10 -9.94
N VAL A 294 -2.17 1.04 -10.58
CA VAL A 294 -1.36 1.06 -11.80
C VAL A 294 0.03 0.47 -11.53
N ALA A 295 0.70 0.92 -10.46
CA ALA A 295 2.01 0.41 -10.07
C ALA A 295 1.98 -1.10 -9.83
N SER A 296 0.98 -1.61 -9.09
CA SER A 296 0.81 -3.04 -8.82
C SER A 296 0.57 -3.84 -10.11
N THR A 297 -0.28 -3.33 -11.01
CA THR A 297 -0.55 -3.95 -12.32
C THR A 297 0.72 -4.06 -13.16
N LEU A 298 1.53 -2.98 -13.20
CA LEU A 298 2.79 -2.97 -13.93
C LEU A 298 3.85 -3.88 -13.30
N THR A 299 3.86 -4.02 -11.98
CA THR A 299 4.72 -4.98 -11.28
C THR A 299 4.42 -6.41 -11.73
N ILE A 300 3.14 -6.76 -11.85
CA ILE A 300 2.69 -8.09 -12.28
C ILE A 300 3.01 -8.33 -13.76
N LEU A 301 2.54 -7.44 -14.64
CA LEU A 301 2.70 -7.58 -16.09
C LEU A 301 4.16 -7.40 -16.51
N GLY A 302 4.84 -6.39 -16.01
CA GLY A 302 6.25 -6.14 -16.28
C GLY A 302 7.14 -7.28 -15.79
N GLY A 303 6.86 -7.82 -14.59
CA GLY A 303 7.55 -9.00 -14.07
C GLY A 303 7.35 -10.24 -14.94
N TYR A 304 6.12 -10.51 -15.35
CA TYR A 304 5.80 -11.64 -16.23
C TYR A 304 6.51 -11.55 -17.58
N GLU A 305 6.44 -10.41 -18.26
CA GLU A 305 7.07 -10.22 -19.58
C GLU A 305 8.61 -10.24 -19.50
N THR A 306 9.18 -9.67 -18.41
CA THR A 306 10.61 -9.73 -18.16
C THR A 306 11.09 -11.16 -17.91
N GLY A 307 10.34 -11.94 -17.13
CA GLY A 307 10.61 -13.35 -16.91
C GLY A 307 10.54 -14.18 -18.19
N ALA A 308 9.63 -13.81 -19.09
CA ALA A 308 9.47 -14.45 -20.42
C ALA A 308 10.49 -13.94 -21.46
N LYS A 309 11.43 -13.08 -21.08
CA LYS A 309 12.43 -12.43 -21.96
C LYS A 309 11.80 -11.55 -23.06
N ARG A 310 10.55 -11.09 -22.89
CA ARG A 310 9.81 -10.24 -23.85
C ARG A 310 9.85 -8.77 -23.45
N LEU A 311 11.04 -8.19 -23.46
CA LEU A 311 11.25 -6.83 -22.97
C LEU A 311 10.48 -5.76 -23.77
N LYS A 312 10.24 -5.99 -25.09
CA LYS A 312 9.39 -5.10 -25.91
C LYS A 312 7.98 -4.99 -25.33
N ASP A 313 7.41 -6.13 -24.93
CA ASP A 313 6.07 -6.19 -24.34
C ASP A 313 6.04 -5.52 -22.95
N ALA A 314 7.06 -5.75 -22.14
CA ALA A 314 7.21 -5.07 -20.83
C ALA A 314 7.24 -3.54 -21.00
N LYS A 315 7.99 -3.02 -21.99
CA LYS A 315 8.02 -1.57 -22.30
C LYS A 315 6.66 -1.04 -22.74
N GLN A 316 5.94 -1.80 -23.57
CA GLN A 316 4.60 -1.41 -24.02
C GLN A 316 3.61 -1.34 -22.84
N TYR A 317 3.64 -2.32 -21.92
CA TYR A 317 2.83 -2.25 -20.70
C TYR A 317 3.18 -1.04 -19.85
N ARG A 318 4.47 -0.67 -19.70
CA ARG A 318 4.86 0.54 -19.02
C ARG A 318 4.28 1.80 -19.67
N HIS A 319 4.28 1.89 -21.01
CA HIS A 319 3.66 3.02 -21.70
C HIS A 319 2.14 3.07 -21.52
N ILE A 320 1.46 1.90 -21.56
CA ILE A 320 0.04 1.78 -21.27
C ILE A 320 -0.25 2.25 -19.83
N GLY A 321 0.51 1.78 -18.86
CA GLY A 321 0.35 2.19 -17.46
C GLY A 321 0.63 3.67 -17.25
N MET A 322 1.62 4.26 -17.94
CA MET A 322 1.88 5.70 -17.90
C MET A 322 0.71 6.51 -18.47
N ALA A 323 0.17 6.10 -19.62
CA ALA A 323 -0.98 6.76 -20.23
C ALA A 323 -2.22 6.67 -19.32
N ALA A 324 -2.47 5.48 -18.75
CA ALA A 324 -3.58 5.27 -17.80
C ALA A 324 -3.41 6.14 -16.55
N ALA A 325 -2.20 6.20 -15.96
CA ALA A 325 -1.94 6.98 -14.76
C ALA A 325 -2.07 8.47 -14.98
N ILE A 326 -1.56 9.00 -16.12
CA ILE A 326 -1.73 10.42 -16.48
C ILE A 326 -3.21 10.73 -16.66
N PHE A 327 -3.96 9.89 -17.36
CA PHE A 327 -5.41 10.09 -17.52
C PHE A 327 -6.12 10.10 -16.16
N ILE A 328 -5.80 9.16 -15.27
CA ILE A 328 -6.35 9.11 -13.91
C ILE A 328 -5.93 10.36 -13.12
N GLY A 329 -4.67 10.79 -13.22
CA GLY A 329 -4.19 12.02 -12.57
C GLY A 329 -4.97 13.26 -13.03
N CYS A 330 -5.27 13.38 -14.33
CA CYS A 330 -6.11 14.43 -14.86
C CYS A 330 -7.56 14.37 -14.32
N VAL A 331 -8.14 13.17 -14.25
CA VAL A 331 -9.48 12.97 -13.68
C VAL A 331 -9.50 13.31 -12.19
N ASN A 332 -8.53 12.82 -11.40
CA ASN A 332 -8.40 13.15 -9.98
C ASN A 332 -8.23 14.67 -9.78
N GLY A 333 -7.36 15.31 -10.58
CA GLY A 333 -7.18 16.76 -10.55
C GLY A 333 -8.46 17.51 -10.88
N ALA A 334 -9.22 17.08 -11.88
CA ALA A 334 -10.51 17.65 -12.22
C ALA A 334 -11.53 17.48 -11.07
N ILE A 335 -11.59 16.32 -10.45
CA ILE A 335 -12.44 16.06 -9.27
C ILE A 335 -12.07 17.04 -8.14
N LEU A 336 -10.79 17.15 -7.81
CA LEU A 336 -10.32 18.05 -6.76
C LEU A 336 -10.60 19.52 -7.08
N PHE A 337 -10.54 19.93 -8.35
CA PHE A 337 -10.77 21.30 -8.75
C PHE A 337 -12.26 21.68 -8.77
N PHE A 338 -13.10 20.87 -9.42
CA PHE A 338 -14.50 21.20 -9.62
C PHE A 338 -15.40 20.89 -8.42
N PHE A 339 -15.02 19.89 -7.60
CA PHE A 339 -15.82 19.44 -6.46
C PHE A 339 -15.23 19.83 -5.11
N ARG A 340 -14.21 20.72 -5.08
CA ARG A 340 -13.53 21.13 -3.83
C ARG A 340 -14.48 21.67 -2.77
N ASP A 341 -15.51 22.45 -3.17
CA ASP A 341 -16.50 22.99 -2.23
C ASP A 341 -17.32 21.88 -1.57
N ILE A 342 -17.77 20.91 -2.36
CA ILE A 342 -18.52 19.75 -1.89
C ILE A 342 -17.62 18.89 -0.98
N ILE A 343 -16.39 18.66 -1.39
CA ILE A 343 -15.41 17.87 -0.60
C ILE A 343 -15.14 18.56 0.73
N ALA A 344 -14.89 19.86 0.76
CA ALA A 344 -14.66 20.60 1.99
C ALA A 344 -15.90 20.57 2.91
N GLY A 345 -17.11 20.67 2.34
CA GLY A 345 -18.37 20.58 3.06
C GLY A 345 -18.63 19.24 3.76
N PHE A 346 -17.98 18.13 3.33
CA PHE A 346 -18.03 16.86 4.05
C PHE A 346 -17.24 16.87 5.37
N TYR A 347 -16.25 17.76 5.50
CA TYR A 347 -15.37 17.81 6.67
C TYR A 347 -15.80 18.90 7.65
N THR A 348 -16.37 20.01 7.20
CA THR A 348 -16.72 21.14 8.07
C THR A 348 -17.85 21.99 7.51
N ASN A 349 -18.63 22.58 8.44
CA ASN A 349 -19.60 23.63 8.15
C ASN A 349 -19.05 25.04 8.43
N ASP A 350 -17.83 25.14 8.99
CA ASP A 350 -17.17 26.42 9.23
C ASP A 350 -16.62 26.98 7.92
N PRO A 351 -17.05 28.19 7.48
CA PRO A 351 -16.59 28.80 6.24
C PRO A 351 -15.08 29.06 6.19
N ALA A 352 -14.46 29.42 7.34
CA ALA A 352 -13.04 29.71 7.40
C ALA A 352 -12.21 28.43 7.18
N LEU A 353 -12.54 27.36 7.89
CA LEU A 353 -11.88 26.06 7.74
C LEU A 353 -12.15 25.44 6.37
N SER A 354 -13.38 25.58 5.84
CA SER A 354 -13.74 25.11 4.50
C SER A 354 -12.90 25.80 3.41
N ASN A 355 -12.73 27.10 3.48
CA ASN A 355 -11.85 27.83 2.56
C ASN A 355 -10.40 27.34 2.64
N LEU A 356 -9.89 27.07 3.83
CA LEU A 356 -8.53 26.55 4.02
C LEU A 356 -8.36 25.17 3.42
N ILE A 357 -9.34 24.27 3.61
CA ILE A 357 -9.36 22.94 2.98
C ILE A 357 -9.35 23.09 1.45
N MET A 358 -10.20 23.93 0.88
CA MET A 358 -10.26 24.15 -0.57
C MET A 358 -8.91 24.62 -1.13
N HIS A 359 -8.20 25.50 -0.43
CA HIS A 359 -6.86 25.92 -0.84
C HIS A 359 -5.86 24.74 -0.83
N PHE A 360 -5.84 23.91 0.23
CA PHE A 360 -5.00 22.71 0.25
C PHE A 360 -5.33 21.75 -0.90
N LEU A 361 -6.61 21.58 -1.24
CA LEU A 361 -7.03 20.72 -2.36
C LEU A 361 -6.49 21.19 -3.71
N VAL A 362 -6.33 22.51 -3.91
CA VAL A 362 -5.70 23.05 -5.13
C VAL A 362 -4.23 22.61 -5.23
N TYR A 363 -3.47 22.69 -4.14
CA TYR A 363 -2.08 22.20 -4.12
C TYR A 363 -2.00 20.67 -4.22
N ALA A 364 -3.02 19.97 -3.70
CA ALA A 364 -3.15 18.53 -3.84
C ALA A 364 -3.28 18.06 -5.30
N ILE A 365 -3.79 18.91 -6.21
CA ILE A 365 -3.83 18.61 -7.66
C ILE A 365 -2.41 18.40 -8.20
N LEU A 366 -1.48 19.29 -7.85
CA LEU A 366 -0.08 19.17 -8.27
C LEU A 366 0.56 17.89 -7.72
N PHE A 367 0.29 17.57 -6.46
CA PHE A 367 0.73 16.34 -5.81
C PHE A 367 0.20 15.10 -6.53
N GLN A 368 -1.10 15.03 -6.81
CA GLN A 368 -1.74 13.91 -7.51
C GLN A 368 -1.17 13.69 -8.91
N PHE A 369 -0.86 14.78 -9.62
CA PHE A 369 -0.25 14.67 -10.93
C PHE A 369 1.20 14.14 -10.86
N ALA A 370 1.99 14.61 -9.90
CA ALA A 370 3.34 14.12 -9.66
C ALA A 370 3.33 12.61 -9.33
N ASP A 371 2.40 12.17 -8.49
CA ASP A 371 2.23 10.76 -8.14
C ASP A 371 1.78 9.91 -9.34
N ALA A 372 0.88 10.43 -10.18
CA ALA A 372 0.47 9.76 -11.41
C ALA A 372 1.64 9.49 -12.38
N VAL A 373 2.65 10.35 -12.39
CA VAL A 373 3.88 10.14 -13.19
C VAL A 373 4.84 9.16 -12.51
N LEU A 374 4.98 9.24 -11.20
CA LEU A 374 5.92 8.41 -10.43
C LEU A 374 5.48 6.95 -10.32
N SER A 375 4.20 6.69 -10.04
CA SER A 375 3.68 5.36 -9.73
C SER A 375 3.92 4.31 -10.84
N PRO A 376 3.71 4.60 -12.14
CA PRO A 376 4.03 3.64 -13.20
C PRO A 376 5.53 3.30 -13.29
N VAL A 377 6.38 4.27 -12.99
CA VAL A 377 7.84 4.09 -13.00
C VAL A 377 8.26 3.15 -11.86
N LEU A 378 7.73 3.37 -10.65
CA LEU A 378 7.95 2.48 -9.51
C LEU A 378 7.44 1.07 -9.80
N GLY A 379 6.26 0.94 -10.38
CA GLY A 379 5.67 -0.36 -10.75
C GLY A 379 6.54 -1.12 -11.74
N ALA A 380 7.07 -0.46 -12.76
CA ALA A 380 7.98 -1.06 -13.74
C ALA A 380 9.31 -1.51 -13.08
N LEU A 381 9.94 -0.65 -12.27
CA LEU A 381 11.18 -0.98 -11.56
C LEU A 381 11.00 -2.16 -10.59
N ARG A 382 9.88 -2.23 -9.88
CA ARG A 382 9.51 -3.39 -9.06
C ARG A 382 9.39 -4.65 -9.91
N GLY A 383 8.71 -4.58 -11.06
CA GLY A 383 8.59 -5.70 -12.00
C GLY A 383 9.95 -6.19 -12.53
N TYR A 384 10.90 -5.28 -12.72
CA TYR A 384 12.28 -5.58 -13.13
C TYR A 384 13.19 -6.00 -11.97
N LYS A 385 12.71 -5.97 -10.71
CA LYS A 385 13.46 -6.20 -9.45
C LYS A 385 14.58 -5.20 -9.22
N ASP A 386 14.51 -3.99 -9.77
CA ASP A 386 15.49 -2.92 -9.60
C ASP A 386 14.97 -1.89 -8.58
N VAL A 387 14.89 -2.29 -7.32
CA VAL A 387 14.25 -1.51 -6.23
C VAL A 387 15.23 -0.84 -5.26
N THR A 388 16.50 -1.22 -5.26
CA THR A 388 17.49 -0.63 -4.35
C THR A 388 17.68 0.87 -4.64
N VAL A 389 17.72 1.26 -5.91
CA VAL A 389 17.84 2.65 -6.29
C VAL A 389 16.58 3.43 -5.97
N THR A 390 15.40 2.79 -5.99
CA THR A 390 14.13 3.46 -5.66
C THR A 390 14.10 3.96 -4.22
N SER A 391 14.60 3.17 -3.25
CA SER A 391 14.64 3.59 -1.84
C SER A 391 15.61 4.74 -1.58
N ILE A 392 16.79 4.72 -2.22
CA ILE A 392 17.77 5.80 -2.12
C ILE A 392 17.20 7.09 -2.72
N VAL A 393 16.60 7.00 -3.90
CA VAL A 393 15.99 8.16 -4.57
C VAL A 393 14.80 8.69 -3.76
N ALA A 394 13.98 7.81 -3.18
CA ALA A 394 12.88 8.23 -2.33
C ALA A 394 13.36 9.03 -1.10
N PHE A 395 14.40 8.53 -0.41
CA PHE A 395 14.99 9.25 0.71
C PHE A 395 15.51 10.63 0.30
N ILE A 396 16.33 10.69 -0.77
CA ILE A 396 16.90 11.95 -1.25
C ILE A 396 15.80 12.92 -1.68
N SER A 397 14.87 12.44 -2.51
CA SER A 397 13.84 13.29 -3.10
C SER A 397 12.85 13.83 -2.08
N TYR A 398 12.43 13.01 -1.12
CA TYR A 398 11.43 13.42 -0.14
C TYR A 398 12.05 14.17 1.05
N TRP A 399 13.10 13.59 1.66
CA TRP A 399 13.67 14.10 2.90
C TRP A 399 14.75 15.18 2.69
N LEU A 400 15.62 15.03 1.66
CA LEU A 400 16.71 15.98 1.42
C LEU A 400 16.35 17.11 0.44
N ILE A 401 15.32 16.92 -0.39
CA ILE A 401 14.88 17.94 -1.35
C ILE A 401 13.48 18.44 -1.00
N GLY A 402 12.48 17.56 -0.97
CA GLY A 402 11.07 17.94 -0.81
C GLY A 402 10.80 18.65 0.52
N LEU A 403 11.25 18.08 1.64
CA LEU A 403 11.05 18.68 2.96
C LEU A 403 11.76 20.03 3.11
N PRO A 404 13.07 20.20 2.78
CA PRO A 404 13.74 21.50 2.86
C PRO A 404 13.14 22.55 1.93
N VAL A 405 12.73 22.18 0.71
CA VAL A 405 12.02 23.11 -0.20
C VAL A 405 10.69 23.53 0.43
N GLY A 406 9.90 22.61 0.94
CA GLY A 406 8.62 22.91 1.60
C GLY A 406 8.81 23.79 2.83
N TYR A 407 9.81 23.49 3.66
CA TYR A 407 10.17 24.28 4.82
C TYR A 407 10.64 25.69 4.43
N GLY A 408 11.50 25.83 3.42
CA GLY A 408 11.92 27.14 2.91
C GLY A 408 10.76 27.97 2.38
N LEU A 409 9.84 27.34 1.62
CA LEU A 409 8.67 28.01 1.08
C LEU A 409 7.65 28.40 2.18
N SER A 410 7.64 27.75 3.32
CA SER A 410 6.76 28.07 4.43
C SER A 410 7.05 29.45 5.06
N PHE A 411 8.25 29.99 4.88
CA PHE A 411 8.60 31.36 5.31
C PHE A 411 8.22 32.44 4.29
N THR A 412 7.70 32.07 3.14
CA THR A 412 7.20 33.01 2.11
C THR A 412 5.69 33.28 2.29
N ASN A 413 5.11 34.06 1.40
CA ASN A 413 3.66 34.32 1.37
C ASN A 413 2.80 33.05 1.16
N LEU A 414 3.43 31.91 0.84
CA LEU A 414 2.74 30.62 0.69
C LEU A 414 2.39 29.99 2.04
N GLY A 415 3.13 30.33 3.10
CA GLY A 415 2.87 29.78 4.43
C GLY A 415 2.79 28.24 4.42
N PRO A 416 1.74 27.63 5.04
CA PRO A 416 1.60 26.18 5.16
C PRO A 416 1.49 25.44 3.81
N PHE A 417 1.03 26.13 2.75
CA PHE A 417 0.92 25.55 1.41
C PHE A 417 2.29 25.24 0.78
N GLY A 418 3.35 25.92 1.24
CA GLY A 418 4.73 25.66 0.83
C GLY A 418 5.13 24.18 1.02
N TYR A 419 4.64 23.52 2.07
CA TYR A 419 4.91 22.10 2.30
C TYR A 419 4.32 21.20 1.21
N TRP A 420 3.14 21.49 0.69
CA TRP A 420 2.54 20.73 -0.42
C TRP A 420 3.30 20.90 -1.73
N ILE A 421 3.83 22.09 -1.97
CA ILE A 421 4.72 22.33 -3.11
C ILE A 421 6.03 21.55 -2.92
N GLY A 422 6.58 21.52 -1.71
CA GLY A 422 7.75 20.73 -1.37
C GLY A 422 7.55 19.23 -1.59
N LEU A 423 6.43 18.67 -1.10
CA LEU A 423 6.05 17.28 -1.33
C LEU A 423 5.95 16.98 -2.83
N SER A 424 5.26 17.83 -3.59
CA SER A 424 5.12 17.68 -5.05
C SER A 424 6.47 17.74 -5.76
N THR A 425 7.36 18.66 -5.33
CA THR A 425 8.73 18.79 -5.86
C THR A 425 9.51 17.49 -5.61
N GLY A 426 9.43 16.94 -4.41
CA GLY A 426 10.06 15.65 -4.09
C GLY A 426 9.60 14.53 -5.02
N LEU A 427 8.27 14.41 -5.26
CA LEU A 427 7.74 13.41 -6.18
C LEU A 427 8.19 13.63 -7.63
N PHE A 428 8.21 14.87 -8.13
CA PHE A 428 8.69 15.16 -9.48
C PHE A 428 10.17 14.84 -9.65
N VAL A 429 11.01 15.17 -8.66
CA VAL A 429 12.43 14.83 -8.67
C VAL A 429 12.61 13.31 -8.69
N ALA A 430 11.89 12.58 -7.83
CA ALA A 430 11.88 11.12 -7.83
C ALA A 430 11.44 10.55 -9.19
N ALA A 431 10.32 11.06 -9.75
CA ALA A 431 9.82 10.64 -11.05
C ALA A 431 10.83 10.86 -12.18
N PHE A 432 11.52 12.00 -12.19
CA PHE A 432 12.54 12.31 -13.17
C PHE A 432 13.74 11.36 -13.07
N ILE A 433 14.34 11.22 -11.88
CA ILE A 433 15.51 10.36 -11.66
C ILE A 433 15.18 8.90 -11.96
N LEU A 434 14.05 8.41 -11.47
CA LEU A 434 13.64 7.02 -11.65
C LEU A 434 13.21 6.73 -13.10
N SER A 435 12.69 7.70 -13.84
CA SER A 435 12.41 7.55 -15.29
C SER A 435 13.71 7.34 -16.10
N ILE A 436 14.81 8.01 -15.72
CA ILE A 436 16.12 7.75 -16.30
C ILE A 436 16.60 6.34 -15.91
N ARG A 437 16.41 5.96 -14.64
CA ARG A 437 16.79 4.62 -14.17
C ARG A 437 16.07 3.49 -14.91
N VAL A 438 14.75 3.61 -15.11
CA VAL A 438 13.97 2.63 -15.88
C VAL A 438 14.56 2.42 -17.27
N ARG A 439 14.88 3.50 -17.98
CA ARG A 439 15.49 3.41 -19.33
C ARG A 439 16.83 2.67 -19.31
N LYS A 440 17.69 2.98 -18.32
CA LYS A 440 18.99 2.29 -18.15
C LYS A 440 18.80 0.80 -17.83
N THR A 441 17.87 0.46 -16.95
CA THR A 441 17.55 -0.93 -16.61
C THR A 441 17.01 -1.69 -17.82
N GLU A 442 16.14 -1.09 -18.60
CA GLU A 442 15.63 -1.66 -19.84
C GLU A 442 16.71 -1.88 -20.90
N GLN A 443 17.67 -0.96 -21.02
CA GLN A 443 18.83 -1.15 -21.90
C GLN A 443 19.70 -2.32 -21.44
N LYS A 444 20.03 -2.40 -20.15
CA LYS A 444 20.82 -3.50 -19.58
C LYS A 444 20.14 -4.87 -19.80
N LEU A 445 18.83 -4.95 -19.58
CA LEU A 445 18.07 -6.17 -19.81
C LEU A 445 18.04 -6.57 -21.30
N SER A 446 18.03 -5.59 -22.21
CA SER A 446 18.05 -5.86 -23.65
C SER A 446 19.38 -6.40 -24.16
N PHE A 447 20.50 -5.94 -23.58
CA PHE A 447 21.83 -6.49 -23.90
C PHE A 447 21.95 -7.94 -23.43
N ASN A 448 21.58 -8.23 -22.17
CA ASN A 448 21.64 -9.58 -21.62
C ASN A 448 20.78 -10.60 -22.39
N THR A 449 19.68 -10.15 -23.00
CA THR A 449 18.83 -11.03 -23.84
C THR A 449 19.50 -11.33 -25.19
N LYS A 450 20.15 -10.36 -25.82
CA LYS A 450 20.84 -10.54 -27.08
C LYS A 450 22.07 -11.44 -26.94
N ASP A 451 22.86 -11.23 -25.89
CA ASP A 451 24.05 -12.06 -25.61
C ASP A 451 23.69 -13.53 -25.35
N ALA A 452 22.55 -13.77 -24.68
CA ALA A 452 22.03 -15.13 -24.46
C ALA A 452 21.51 -15.80 -25.75
N GLU A 453 21.02 -15.02 -26.74
CA GLU A 453 20.60 -15.55 -28.06
C GLU A 453 21.79 -15.84 -28.98
N ILE A 454 22.91 -15.12 -28.82
CA ILE A 454 24.15 -15.33 -29.61
C ILE A 454 24.94 -16.53 -29.07
N SER A 455 24.81 -16.84 -27.77
CA SER A 455 25.54 -17.93 -27.10
C SER A 455 24.78 -19.28 -27.08
N SER A 456 23.54 -19.32 -27.55
CA SER A 456 22.71 -20.53 -27.69
C SER A 456 22.66 -21.03 -29.11
#